data_f00aa87a84a645a3f0a6785924dd94b8
#
_entry.id   f00aa87a84a645a3f0a6785924dd94b8
#
_cell.length_a   1.000
_cell.length_b   1.000
_cell.length_c   1.000
_cell.angle_alpha   90.00
_cell.angle_beta   90.00
_cell.angle_gamma   90.00
#
_symmetry.space_group_name_H-M   'P 1'
#
loop_
_entity.id
_entity.type
_entity.pdbx_description
1 polymer ?
#
loop_
_entity_poly.entity_id
_entity_poly.type
_entity_poly.pdbx_seq_one_letter_code
_entity_poly.pdbx_strand_id
1 'polypeptide(L)'
;MTQQELTLYNLGENLDQLMNLDPRGYGVCRILYPAARALAKEPLTIHGAKFLVSNIKGGELVYIITGFVLLPFKKAEMDGIVSSVLLARSLIKAFGAKPVLICPEENLKAAKALTSVAGMHCYESVEEVQQFPISM
;
A
#
# COMPACT_ATOMS: atom_id res chain seq x y z
N MET A 1 29.04 -2.67 -1.97
CA MET A 1 27.79 -2.09 -2.48
C MET A 1 28.05 -1.58 -3.89
N THR A 2 27.32 -2.07 -4.86
CA THR A 2 27.40 -1.61 -6.25
C THR A 2 26.78 -0.22 -6.41
N GLN A 3 27.01 0.45 -7.53
CA GLN A 3 26.39 1.75 -7.81
C GLN A 3 24.85 1.64 -7.84
N GLN A 4 24.31 0.55 -8.36
CA GLN A 4 22.87 0.32 -8.41
C GLN A 4 22.29 0.13 -7.00
N GLU A 5 22.94 -0.64 -6.15
CA GLU A 5 22.53 -0.82 -4.75
C GLU A 5 22.57 0.51 -3.99
N LEU A 6 23.58 1.32 -4.21
CA LEU A 6 23.68 2.65 -3.60
C LEU A 6 22.54 3.58 -4.07
N THR A 7 22.22 3.54 -5.36
CA THR A 7 21.11 4.33 -5.91
C THR A 7 19.77 3.92 -5.28
N LEU A 8 19.50 2.63 -5.19
CA LEU A 8 18.29 2.12 -4.53
C LEU A 8 18.25 2.48 -3.04
N TYR A 9 19.37 2.37 -2.35
CA TYR A 9 19.48 2.75 -0.95
C TYR A 9 19.14 4.22 -0.75
N ASN A 10 19.76 5.11 -1.54
CA ASN A 10 19.51 6.55 -1.46
C ASN A 10 18.06 6.92 -1.82
N LEU A 11 17.47 6.23 -2.80
CA LEU A 11 16.05 6.39 -3.12
C LEU A 11 15.17 6.04 -1.91
N GLY A 12 15.46 4.92 -1.26
CA GLY A 12 14.75 4.51 -0.05
C GLY A 12 14.89 5.51 1.08
N GLU A 13 16.10 6.02 1.33
CA GLU A 13 16.31 7.06 2.35
C GLU A 13 15.48 8.31 2.08
N ASN A 14 15.45 8.77 0.83
CA ASN A 14 14.66 9.95 0.46
C ASN A 14 13.16 9.71 0.62
N LEU A 15 12.67 8.53 0.23
CA LEU A 15 11.26 8.15 0.41
C LEU A 15 10.90 8.03 1.89
N ASP A 16 11.73 7.39 2.68
CA ASP A 16 11.52 7.26 4.13
C ASP A 16 11.46 8.63 4.82
N GLN A 17 12.36 9.55 4.46
CA GLN A 17 12.34 10.90 4.99
C GLN A 17 11.04 11.64 4.62
N LEU A 18 10.61 11.53 3.37
CA LEU A 18 9.37 12.14 2.90
C LEU A 18 8.15 11.57 3.64
N MET A 19 8.08 10.25 3.82
CA MET A 19 6.98 9.57 4.50
C MET A 19 6.95 9.85 6.01
N ASN A 20 8.09 10.18 6.61
CA ASN A 20 8.21 10.50 8.03
C ASN A 20 8.11 12.01 8.34
N LEU A 21 7.67 12.81 7.39
CA LEU A 21 7.33 14.19 7.67
C LEU A 21 6.23 14.24 8.75
N ASP A 22 6.44 15.08 9.75
CA ASP A 22 5.50 15.28 10.84
C ASP A 22 4.94 16.73 10.79
N PRO A 23 4.08 17.03 9.82
CA PRO A 23 3.62 18.40 9.59
C PRO A 23 2.77 18.96 10.75
N ARG A 24 2.25 18.08 11.60
CA ARG A 24 1.49 18.47 12.79
C ARG A 24 2.34 18.57 14.07
N GLY A 25 3.58 18.08 14.03
CA GLY A 25 4.50 18.16 15.15
C GLY A 25 4.15 17.27 16.33
N TYR A 26 3.43 16.16 16.12
CA TYR A 26 3.08 15.23 17.20
C TYR A 26 4.25 14.40 17.70
N GLY A 27 5.35 14.36 16.97
CA GLY A 27 6.58 13.68 17.37
C GLY A 27 6.57 12.16 17.24
N VAL A 28 5.45 11.54 16.89
CA VAL A 28 5.32 10.08 16.82
C VAL A 28 6.28 9.47 15.80
N CYS A 29 6.38 10.06 14.60
CA CYS A 29 7.29 9.59 13.56
C CYS A 29 8.75 9.64 14.00
N ARG A 30 9.13 10.62 14.80
CA ARG A 30 10.50 10.79 15.34
C ARG A 30 10.88 9.69 16.32
N ILE A 31 9.91 9.02 16.92
CA ILE A 31 10.12 7.90 17.86
C ILE A 31 10.03 6.56 17.11
N LEU A 32 8.97 6.37 16.34
CA LEU A 32 8.68 5.09 15.70
C LEU A 32 9.64 4.76 14.55
N TYR A 33 9.96 5.74 13.71
CA TYR A 33 10.82 5.50 12.56
C TYR A 33 12.24 5.04 12.94
N PRO A 34 12.98 5.70 13.85
CA PRO A 34 14.29 5.22 14.26
C PRO A 34 14.27 3.82 14.86
N ALA A 35 13.23 3.49 15.63
CA ALA A 35 13.07 2.16 16.21
C ALA A 35 12.85 1.08 15.13
N ALA A 36 11.94 1.31 14.19
CA ALA A 36 11.69 0.41 13.07
C ALA A 36 12.92 0.30 12.16
N ARG A 37 13.59 1.40 11.91
CA ARG A 37 14.81 1.47 11.10
C ARG A 37 15.96 0.67 11.71
N ALA A 38 16.10 0.71 13.03
CA ALA A 38 17.11 -0.07 13.75
C ALA A 38 16.89 -1.59 13.60
N LEU A 39 15.63 -2.03 13.51
CA LEU A 39 15.27 -3.42 13.25
C LEU A 39 15.56 -3.83 11.80
N ALA A 40 15.12 -3.01 10.85
CA ALA A 40 15.29 -3.29 9.41
C ALA A 40 16.73 -3.16 8.92
N LYS A 41 17.54 -2.30 9.55
CA LYS A 41 18.95 -1.98 9.20
C LYS A 41 19.15 -1.36 7.81
N GLU A 42 18.06 -1.05 7.12
CA GLU A 42 18.01 -0.42 5.80
C GLU A 42 16.75 0.45 5.68
N PRO A 43 16.60 1.32 4.66
CA PRO A 43 15.38 2.10 4.47
C PRO A 43 14.14 1.21 4.49
N LEU A 44 13.09 1.61 5.25
CA LEU A 44 11.89 0.80 5.42
C LEU A 44 11.15 0.56 4.11
N THR A 45 11.13 1.56 3.22
CA THR A 45 10.53 1.43 1.88
C THR A 45 11.26 0.41 1.03
N ILE A 46 12.60 0.37 1.06
CA ILE A 46 13.38 -0.65 0.35
C ILE A 46 13.21 -2.01 1.00
N HIS A 47 13.19 -2.08 2.33
CA HIS A 47 12.94 -3.32 3.06
C HIS A 47 11.61 -3.95 2.66
N GLY A 48 10.54 -3.15 2.67
CA GLY A 48 9.22 -3.58 2.23
C GLY A 48 9.19 -4.01 0.76
N ALA A 49 9.81 -3.24 -0.13
CA ALA A 49 9.90 -3.60 -1.55
C ALA A 49 10.63 -4.91 -1.77
N LYS A 50 11.78 -5.13 -1.12
CA LYS A 50 12.53 -6.40 -1.18
C LYS A 50 11.69 -7.58 -0.67
N PHE A 51 10.93 -7.36 0.41
CA PHE A 51 10.04 -8.38 0.94
C PHE A 51 8.97 -8.78 -0.09
N LEU A 52 8.32 -7.81 -0.75
CA LEU A 52 7.34 -8.08 -1.80
C LEU A 52 7.97 -8.83 -2.97
N VAL A 53 9.12 -8.36 -3.47
CA VAL A 53 9.84 -9.01 -4.58
C VAL A 53 10.22 -10.45 -4.27
N SER A 54 10.57 -10.75 -3.03
CA SER A 54 11.00 -12.09 -2.62
C SER A 54 9.83 -13.05 -2.38
N ASN A 55 8.62 -12.53 -2.13
CA ASN A 55 7.49 -13.36 -1.69
C ASN A 55 6.33 -13.43 -2.71
N ILE A 56 6.27 -12.54 -3.69
CA ILE A 56 5.18 -12.54 -4.68
C ILE A 56 5.69 -13.15 -5.99
N LYS A 57 5.01 -14.20 -6.44
CA LYS A 57 5.24 -14.82 -7.74
C LYS A 57 4.16 -14.37 -8.74
N GLY A 58 4.48 -14.48 -10.01
CA GLY A 58 3.56 -14.10 -11.08
C GLY A 58 2.24 -14.87 -11.02
N GLY A 59 1.12 -14.14 -11.14
CA GLY A 59 -0.21 -14.72 -11.17
C GLY A 59 -0.81 -15.08 -9.80
N GLU A 60 -0.09 -14.86 -8.69
CA GLU A 60 -0.59 -15.17 -7.36
C GLU A 60 -1.65 -14.16 -6.88
N LEU A 61 -2.57 -14.64 -6.04
CA LEU A 61 -3.52 -13.79 -5.33
C LEU A 61 -2.79 -13.01 -4.21
N VAL A 62 -3.04 -11.71 -4.14
CA VAL A 62 -2.52 -10.85 -3.08
C VAL A 62 -3.68 -10.11 -2.43
N TYR A 63 -3.97 -10.44 -1.18
CA TYR A 63 -5.03 -9.79 -0.41
C TYR A 63 -4.52 -8.47 0.17
N ILE A 64 -5.21 -7.38 -0.17
CA ILE A 64 -4.96 -6.04 0.35
C ILE A 64 -6.13 -5.67 1.25
N ILE A 65 -5.91 -5.69 2.56
CA ILE A 65 -6.93 -5.35 3.55
C ILE A 65 -6.80 -3.86 3.86
N THR A 66 -7.88 -3.12 3.67
CA THR A 66 -7.91 -1.66 3.90
C THR A 66 -9.30 -1.23 4.38
N GLY A 67 -9.46 0.04 4.69
CA GLY A 67 -10.78 0.61 4.92
C GLY A 67 -11.05 0.99 6.36
N PHE A 68 -10.24 1.87 6.91
CA PHE A 68 -10.58 2.52 8.17
C PHE A 68 -11.80 3.42 7.98
N VAL A 69 -12.80 3.28 8.87
CA VAL A 69 -14.03 4.06 8.87
C VAL A 69 -14.00 5.03 10.03
N LEU A 70 -14.10 6.32 9.75
CA LEU A 70 -14.12 7.38 10.75
C LEU A 70 -15.47 7.41 11.47
N LEU A 71 -15.49 6.99 12.71
CA LEU A 71 -16.65 7.12 13.60
C LEU A 71 -16.61 8.51 14.27
N PRO A 72 -17.74 9.21 14.46
CA PRO A 72 -19.14 8.83 14.22
C PRO A 72 -19.66 9.11 12.80
N PHE A 73 -18.82 9.62 11.89
CA PHE A 73 -19.25 10.09 10.58
C PHE A 73 -19.63 8.97 9.62
N LYS A 74 -19.27 7.72 9.90
CA LYS A 74 -19.38 6.57 8.99
C LYS A 74 -18.83 6.89 7.59
N LYS A 75 -17.67 7.52 7.56
CA LYS A 75 -16.99 7.93 6.33
C LYS A 75 -15.67 7.19 6.19
N ALA A 76 -15.37 6.79 4.97
CA ALA A 76 -14.09 6.20 4.62
C ALA A 76 -12.94 7.18 4.85
N GLU A 77 -11.86 6.73 5.47
CA GLU A 77 -10.59 7.42 5.43
C GLU A 77 -9.91 7.14 4.09
N MET A 78 -9.55 8.19 3.37
CA MET A 78 -9.19 8.06 1.96
C MET A 78 -7.75 7.60 1.69
N ASP A 79 -6.82 7.86 2.59
CA ASP A 79 -5.39 7.56 2.41
C ASP A 79 -5.14 6.06 2.23
N GLY A 80 -5.76 5.22 3.07
CA GLY A 80 -5.67 3.77 2.98
C GLY A 80 -6.23 3.22 1.66
N ILE A 81 -7.31 3.80 1.14
CA ILE A 81 -7.93 3.34 -0.11
C ILE A 81 -7.06 3.74 -1.31
N VAL A 82 -6.59 5.00 -1.34
CA VAL A 82 -5.71 5.50 -2.40
C VAL A 82 -4.43 4.67 -2.48
N SER A 83 -3.76 4.47 -1.34
CA SER A 83 -2.52 3.70 -1.30
C SER A 83 -2.72 2.23 -1.67
N SER A 84 -3.84 1.62 -1.28
CA SER A 84 -4.17 0.25 -1.65
C SER A 84 -4.37 0.07 -3.15
N VAL A 85 -5.06 1.01 -3.81
CA VAL A 85 -5.27 0.98 -5.26
C VAL A 85 -3.95 1.17 -6.00
N LEU A 86 -3.09 2.09 -5.55
CA LEU A 86 -1.76 2.29 -6.13
C LEU A 86 -0.85 1.08 -5.94
N LEU A 87 -0.91 0.45 -4.76
CA LEU A 87 -0.19 -0.80 -4.48
C LEU A 87 -0.67 -1.92 -5.38
N ALA A 88 -1.99 -2.12 -5.50
CA ALA A 88 -2.58 -3.11 -6.40
C ALA A 88 -2.08 -2.95 -7.84
N ARG A 89 -2.10 -1.71 -8.36
CA ARG A 89 -1.59 -1.40 -9.70
C ARG A 89 -0.10 -1.74 -9.85
N SER A 90 0.69 -1.42 -8.84
CA SER A 90 2.12 -1.72 -8.82
C SER A 90 2.39 -3.23 -8.83
N LEU A 91 1.63 -4.00 -8.04
CA LEU A 91 1.74 -5.46 -7.99
C LEU A 91 1.34 -6.12 -9.32
N ILE A 92 0.27 -5.63 -9.97
CA ILE A 92 -0.12 -6.12 -11.30
C ILE A 92 1.00 -5.85 -12.31
N LYS A 93 1.52 -4.63 -12.35
CA LYS A 93 2.56 -4.25 -13.31
C LYS A 93 3.89 -4.94 -13.08
N ALA A 94 4.30 -5.09 -11.83
CA ALA A 94 5.61 -5.65 -11.49
C ALA A 94 5.64 -7.18 -11.56
N PHE A 95 4.55 -7.84 -11.18
CA PHE A 95 4.52 -9.30 -10.99
C PHE A 95 3.42 -10.01 -11.80
N GLY A 96 2.49 -9.29 -12.44
CA GLY A 96 1.28 -9.90 -12.97
C GLY A 96 0.41 -10.53 -11.86
N ALA A 97 0.54 -10.04 -10.63
CA ALA A 97 -0.22 -10.53 -9.49
C ALA A 97 -1.72 -10.26 -9.68
N LYS A 98 -2.55 -10.97 -8.91
CA LYS A 98 -4.01 -10.80 -8.87
C LYS A 98 -4.41 -10.20 -7.52
N PRO A 99 -4.36 -8.88 -7.34
CA PRO A 99 -4.75 -8.25 -6.09
C PRO A 99 -6.24 -8.41 -5.83
N VAL A 100 -6.58 -8.67 -4.57
CA VAL A 100 -7.94 -8.68 -4.07
C VAL A 100 -8.05 -7.64 -2.97
N LEU A 101 -8.85 -6.60 -3.20
CA LEU A 101 -9.09 -5.56 -2.22
C LEU A 101 -10.21 -6.00 -1.27
N ILE A 102 -9.94 -5.94 0.03
CA ILE A 102 -10.90 -6.26 1.08
C ILE A 102 -11.15 -5.00 1.89
N CYS A 103 -12.39 -4.51 1.90
CA CYS A 103 -12.75 -3.29 2.62
C CYS A 103 -14.21 -3.31 3.10
N PRO A 104 -14.56 -2.51 4.13
CA PRO A 104 -15.93 -2.28 4.55
C PRO A 104 -16.80 -1.66 3.44
N GLU A 105 -18.12 -1.83 3.55
CA GLU A 105 -19.09 -1.29 2.58
C GLU A 105 -18.97 0.22 2.39
N GLU A 106 -18.70 0.96 3.46
CA GLU A 106 -18.53 2.42 3.44
C GLU A 106 -17.40 2.89 2.51
N ASN A 107 -16.41 2.01 2.28
CA ASN A 107 -15.25 2.29 1.44
C ASN A 107 -15.45 1.89 -0.03
N LEU A 108 -16.46 1.09 -0.32
CA LEU A 108 -16.68 0.45 -1.61
C LEU A 108 -16.80 1.43 -2.77
N LYS A 109 -17.62 2.46 -2.61
CA LYS A 109 -17.83 3.48 -3.65
C LYS A 109 -16.52 4.21 -4.00
N ALA A 110 -15.72 4.54 -3.00
CA ALA A 110 -14.43 5.20 -3.19
C ALA A 110 -13.42 4.25 -3.85
N ALA A 111 -13.36 3.00 -3.41
CA ALA A 111 -12.47 1.98 -4.00
C ALA A 111 -12.78 1.76 -5.48
N LYS A 112 -14.05 1.61 -5.87
CA LYS A 112 -14.46 1.46 -7.28
C LYS A 112 -14.11 2.69 -8.12
N ALA A 113 -14.37 3.89 -7.62
CA ALA A 113 -14.04 5.11 -8.35
C ALA A 113 -12.54 5.25 -8.58
N LEU A 114 -11.72 4.95 -7.56
CA LEU A 114 -10.27 5.05 -7.64
C LEU A 114 -9.67 3.97 -8.56
N THR A 115 -10.17 2.73 -8.52
CA THR A 115 -9.71 1.68 -9.44
C THR A 115 -10.01 2.05 -10.88
N SER A 116 -11.19 2.57 -11.16
CA SER A 116 -11.57 3.06 -12.49
C SER A 116 -10.64 4.18 -12.98
N VAL A 117 -10.39 5.19 -12.15
CA VAL A 117 -9.45 6.29 -12.49
C VAL A 117 -8.03 5.78 -12.70
N ALA A 118 -7.62 4.76 -11.96
CA ALA A 118 -6.32 4.13 -12.13
C ALA A 118 -6.22 3.21 -13.37
N GLY A 119 -7.27 3.11 -14.17
CA GLY A 119 -7.32 2.27 -15.36
C GLY A 119 -7.39 0.78 -15.04
N MET A 120 -8.01 0.44 -13.94
CA MET A 120 -8.18 -0.95 -13.48
C MET A 120 -9.67 -1.28 -13.35
N HIS A 121 -9.99 -2.56 -13.46
CA HIS A 121 -11.33 -3.08 -13.20
C HIS A 121 -11.41 -3.73 -11.82
N CYS A 122 -12.50 -3.47 -11.12
CA CYS A 122 -12.80 -4.03 -9.83
C CYS A 122 -14.02 -4.93 -9.96
N TYR A 123 -13.84 -6.23 -9.75
CA TYR A 123 -14.93 -7.20 -9.79
C TYR A 123 -15.49 -7.41 -8.38
N GLU A 124 -16.80 -7.45 -8.26
CA GLU A 124 -17.47 -7.72 -6.98
C GLU A 124 -17.55 -9.20 -6.72
N SER A 125 -17.23 -9.64 -5.51
CA SER A 125 -17.66 -10.94 -5.00
C SER A 125 -18.75 -10.74 -3.94
N VAL A 126 -19.71 -11.66 -3.92
CA VAL A 126 -20.88 -11.62 -3.02
C VAL A 126 -20.55 -12.39 -1.75
N GLU A 127 -19.78 -11.77 -0.85
CA GLU A 127 -19.49 -12.33 0.48
C GLU A 127 -19.65 -11.26 1.56
N GLU A 128 -19.81 -11.66 2.82
CA GLU A 128 -19.98 -10.75 3.97
C GLU A 128 -18.86 -9.72 4.10
N VAL A 129 -17.65 -10.09 3.70
CA VAL A 129 -16.53 -9.16 3.54
C VAL A 129 -16.41 -8.85 2.05
N GLN A 130 -16.62 -7.60 1.68
CA GLN A 130 -16.56 -7.19 0.28
C GLN A 130 -15.14 -7.41 -0.27
N GLN A 131 -15.01 -8.37 -1.16
CA GLN A 131 -13.75 -8.70 -1.83
C GLN A 131 -13.83 -8.27 -3.29
N PHE A 132 -12.83 -7.51 -3.72
CA PHE A 132 -12.78 -6.99 -5.08
C PHE A 132 -11.51 -7.46 -5.76
N PRO A 133 -11.57 -8.51 -6.60
CA PRO A 133 -10.49 -8.79 -7.53
C PRO A 133 -10.27 -7.60 -8.46
N ILE A 134 -9.03 -7.20 -8.61
CA ILE A 134 -8.63 -6.08 -9.45
C ILE A 134 -7.83 -6.60 -10.62
N SER A 135 -8.16 -6.18 -11.83
CA SER A 135 -7.40 -6.48 -13.05
C SER A 135 -7.11 -5.20 -13.85
N MET A 136 -6.13 -5.28 -14.72
CA MET A 136 -5.86 -4.25 -15.74
C MET A 136 -6.50 -4.61 -17.05
#